data_e05a8ff2ef94a343b44121d869a5712b
#
_entry.id   e05a8ff2ef94a343b44121d869a5712b
#
_cell.length_a   1.000
_cell.length_b   1.000
_cell.length_c   1.000
_cell.angle_alpha   90.00
_cell.angle_beta   90.00
_cell.angle_gamma   90.00
#
_symmetry.space_group_name_H-M   'P 1'
#
loop_
_entity.id
_entity.type
_entity.pdbx_description
1 polymer ?
#
loop_
_entity_poly.entity_id
_entity_poly.type
_entity_poly.pdbx_seq_one_letter_code
_entity_poly.pdbx_strand_id
1 'polypeptide(L)'
;MDICLLSVGKISSKWIQDGIEVFEARIGRYINFIPFVLPDIKNAKSLSTDKIKEEEGKIILSNINPSDFVILLDERGKEFSSREFSNWIQKQMNSGRKRLVLLIGGPFGFSKDIYERADSLIALSKMTFTHEMAKLLITEQIYRALTILKGEPYHHD
;
A
#
# COMPACT_ATOMS: atom_id res chain seq x y z
N MET A 1 -6.67 -13.67 -6.66
CA MET A 1 -5.82 -12.46 -6.72
C MET A 1 -5.18 -12.26 -5.37
N ASP A 2 -3.88 -12.08 -5.31
CA ASP A 2 -3.17 -11.73 -4.08
C ASP A 2 -3.13 -10.22 -3.92
N ILE A 3 -3.13 -9.73 -2.68
CA ILE A 3 -2.86 -8.33 -2.36
C ILE A 3 -1.53 -8.26 -1.62
N CYS A 4 -0.55 -7.60 -2.21
CA CYS A 4 0.74 -7.31 -1.58
C CYS A 4 0.76 -5.85 -1.12
N LEU A 5 1.02 -5.62 0.17
CA LEU A 5 1.27 -4.28 0.71
C LEU A 5 2.77 -4.12 0.92
N LEU A 6 3.43 -3.46 -0.03
CA LEU A 6 4.85 -3.25 -0.02
C LEU A 6 5.17 -1.85 0.55
N SER A 7 6.00 -1.81 1.56
CA SER A 7 6.43 -0.57 2.21
C SER A 7 7.94 -0.52 2.42
N VAL A 8 8.51 0.68 2.43
CA VAL A 8 9.92 0.92 2.75
C VAL A 8 10.03 1.32 4.22
N GLY A 9 10.99 0.72 4.92
CA GLY A 9 11.27 1.01 6.32
C GLY A 9 10.37 0.25 7.31
N LYS A 10 10.92 0.03 8.50
CA LYS A 10 10.21 -0.64 9.59
C LYS A 10 9.28 0.34 10.32
N ILE A 11 8.22 -0.21 10.91
CA ILE A 11 7.37 0.53 11.84
C ILE A 11 8.09 0.64 13.18
N SER A 12 8.27 1.85 13.68
CA SER A 12 8.91 2.11 14.97
C SER A 12 7.91 2.18 16.14
N SER A 13 6.69 2.64 15.87
CA SER A 13 5.63 2.78 16.86
C SER A 13 4.95 1.46 17.14
N LYS A 14 5.14 0.90 18.33
CA LYS A 14 4.58 -0.42 18.69
C LYS A 14 3.05 -0.47 18.56
N TRP A 15 2.33 0.55 18.99
CA TRP A 15 0.87 0.58 18.90
C TRP A 15 0.35 0.58 17.45
N ILE A 16 1.11 1.20 16.52
CA ILE A 16 0.79 1.15 15.08
C ILE A 16 1.04 -0.26 14.55
N GLN A 17 2.17 -0.86 14.90
CA GLN A 17 2.50 -2.23 14.51
C GLN A 17 1.44 -3.21 15.01
N ASP A 18 1.04 -3.13 16.28
CA ASP A 18 0.01 -3.97 16.87
C ASP A 18 -1.34 -3.80 16.13
N GLY A 19 -1.70 -2.56 15.76
CA GLY A 19 -2.90 -2.27 14.97
C GLY A 19 -2.86 -2.87 13.57
N ILE A 20 -1.72 -2.77 12.89
CA ILE A 20 -1.51 -3.35 11.56
C ILE A 20 -1.68 -4.88 11.61
N GLU A 21 -1.03 -5.55 12.57
CA GLU A 21 -1.09 -7.00 12.72
C GLU A 21 -2.52 -7.51 12.94
N VAL A 22 -3.33 -6.77 13.70
CA VAL A 22 -4.75 -7.10 13.89
C VAL A 22 -5.50 -7.12 12.54
N PHE A 23 -5.30 -6.11 11.70
CA PHE A 23 -5.99 -6.05 10.41
C PHE A 23 -5.40 -7.02 9.38
N GLU A 24 -4.10 -7.24 9.35
CA GLU A 24 -3.46 -8.24 8.50
C GLU A 24 -4.02 -9.64 8.77
N ALA A 25 -4.13 -10.02 10.05
CA ALA A 25 -4.73 -11.30 10.45
C ALA A 25 -6.20 -11.43 10.03
N ARG A 26 -6.97 -10.34 10.07
CA ARG A 26 -8.37 -10.32 9.63
C ARG A 26 -8.49 -10.42 8.11
N ILE A 27 -7.68 -9.66 7.36
CA ILE A 27 -7.64 -9.70 5.89
C ILE A 27 -7.34 -11.11 5.38
N GLY A 28 -6.40 -11.81 6.02
CA GLY A 28 -5.99 -13.17 5.66
C GLY A 28 -7.13 -14.20 5.66
N ARG A 29 -8.29 -13.88 6.27
CA ARG A 29 -9.51 -14.73 6.22
C ARG A 29 -10.29 -14.60 4.91
N TYR A 30 -10.05 -13.54 4.14
CA TYR A 30 -10.77 -13.19 2.91
C TYR A 30 -9.96 -13.41 1.66
N ILE A 31 -8.66 -13.10 1.73
CA ILE A 31 -7.77 -13.10 0.57
C ILE A 31 -6.33 -13.39 1.01
N ASN A 32 -5.52 -13.91 0.10
CA ASN A 32 -4.08 -14.01 0.36
C ASN A 32 -3.48 -12.60 0.42
N PHE A 33 -3.09 -12.19 1.62
CA PHE A 33 -2.52 -10.88 1.91
C PHE A 33 -1.04 -11.03 2.25
N ILE A 34 -0.18 -10.29 1.56
CA ILE A 34 1.28 -10.39 1.66
C ILE A 34 1.84 -9.04 2.11
N PRO A 35 2.01 -8.81 3.43
CA PRO A 35 2.76 -7.66 3.91
C PRO A 35 4.25 -7.85 3.58
N PHE A 36 4.85 -6.87 2.92
CA PHE A 36 6.24 -6.94 2.51
C PHE A 36 6.97 -5.63 2.86
N VAL A 37 7.96 -5.72 3.75
CA VAL A 37 8.72 -4.57 4.23
C VAL A 37 10.12 -4.63 3.64
N LEU A 38 10.44 -3.62 2.83
CA LEU A 38 11.79 -3.42 2.31
C LEU A 38 12.66 -2.71 3.37
N PRO A 39 13.97 -3.04 3.44
CA PRO A 39 14.87 -2.37 4.36
C PRO A 39 15.06 -0.90 3.97
N ASP A 40 15.36 -0.07 4.98
CA ASP A 40 15.82 1.29 4.76
C ASP A 40 17.15 1.32 4.00
N ILE A 41 17.36 2.40 3.24
CA ILE A 41 18.62 2.61 2.52
C ILE A 41 19.76 2.79 3.52
N LYS A 42 20.82 2.00 3.34
CA LYS A 42 22.04 2.13 4.14
C LYS A 42 22.70 3.49 3.90
N ASN A 43 23.22 4.09 4.97
CA ASN A 43 23.91 5.39 4.92
C ASN A 43 23.05 6.55 4.35
N ALA A 44 21.74 6.48 4.49
CA ALA A 44 20.81 7.49 3.97
C ALA A 44 21.16 8.92 4.42
N LYS A 45 21.73 9.10 5.63
CA LYS A 45 22.13 10.40 6.15
C LYS A 45 23.21 11.10 5.31
N SER A 46 23.99 10.36 4.54
CA SER A 46 25.05 10.89 3.66
C SER A 46 24.58 11.10 2.21
N LEU A 47 23.35 10.74 1.88
CA LEU A 47 22.81 10.80 0.53
C LEU A 47 21.84 11.99 0.38
N SER A 48 21.76 12.54 -0.84
CA SER A 48 20.71 13.49 -1.19
C SER A 48 19.35 12.81 -1.21
N THR A 49 18.26 13.58 -1.05
CA THR A 49 16.89 13.12 -1.15
C THR A 49 16.63 12.37 -2.46
N ASP A 50 17.10 12.92 -3.58
CA ASP A 50 16.93 12.29 -4.88
C ASP A 50 17.66 10.96 -4.98
N LYS A 51 18.86 10.88 -4.41
CA LYS A 51 19.63 9.62 -4.37
C LYS A 51 18.94 8.56 -3.51
N ILE A 52 18.35 8.95 -2.39
CA ILE A 52 17.56 8.03 -1.55
C ILE A 52 16.39 7.47 -2.35
N LYS A 53 15.61 8.34 -3.02
CA LYS A 53 14.48 7.91 -3.86
C LYS A 53 14.90 6.96 -4.99
N GLU A 54 16.02 7.23 -5.64
CA GLU A 54 16.56 6.35 -6.68
C GLU A 54 16.91 4.96 -6.14
N GLU A 55 17.63 4.89 -5.02
CA GLU A 55 18.04 3.62 -4.41
C GLU A 55 16.83 2.83 -3.89
N GLU A 56 15.88 3.50 -3.23
CA GLU A 56 14.61 2.88 -2.84
C GLU A 56 13.85 2.36 -4.08
N GLY A 57 13.79 3.16 -5.15
CA GLY A 57 13.15 2.79 -6.40
C GLY A 57 13.74 1.51 -7.02
N LYS A 58 15.06 1.36 -7.03
CA LYS A 58 15.73 0.15 -7.51
C LYS A 58 15.34 -1.08 -6.69
N ILE A 59 15.32 -0.96 -5.37
CA ILE A 59 14.93 -2.05 -4.48
C ILE A 59 13.45 -2.41 -4.70
N ILE A 60 12.57 -1.42 -4.79
CA ILE A 60 11.15 -1.63 -5.07
C ILE A 60 10.97 -2.37 -6.40
N LEU A 61 11.57 -1.89 -7.48
CA LEU A 61 11.45 -2.48 -8.82
C LEU A 61 11.95 -3.93 -8.87
N SER A 62 13.01 -4.27 -8.11
CA SER A 62 13.51 -5.64 -8.03
C SER A 62 12.56 -6.62 -7.34
N ASN A 63 11.55 -6.11 -6.63
CA ASN A 63 10.54 -6.89 -5.89
C ASN A 63 9.15 -6.87 -6.55
N ILE A 64 9.01 -6.24 -7.71
CA ILE A 64 7.78 -6.17 -8.50
C ILE A 64 7.94 -6.99 -9.78
N ASN A 65 6.95 -7.83 -10.07
CA ASN A 65 6.93 -8.58 -11.33
C ASN A 65 6.33 -7.73 -12.46
N PRO A 66 6.72 -7.97 -13.71
CA PRO A 66 6.13 -7.26 -14.86
C PRO A 66 4.60 -7.40 -14.97
N SER A 67 4.05 -8.52 -14.51
CA SER A 67 2.60 -8.81 -14.53
C SER A 67 1.81 -8.24 -13.35
N ASP A 68 2.46 -7.63 -12.37
CA ASP A 68 1.79 -7.03 -11.22
C ASP A 68 1.02 -5.77 -11.61
N PHE A 69 -0.12 -5.57 -11.01
CA PHE A 69 -0.82 -4.30 -11.07
C PHE A 69 -0.36 -3.43 -9.88
N VAL A 70 0.40 -2.39 -10.20
CA VAL A 70 1.11 -1.55 -9.22
C VAL A 70 0.35 -0.26 -8.94
N ILE A 71 0.09 -0.02 -7.67
CA ILE A 71 -0.64 1.14 -7.18
C ILE A 71 0.24 1.88 -6.18
N LEU A 72 0.42 3.16 -6.40
CA LEU A 72 1.11 4.02 -5.43
C LEU A 72 0.08 4.65 -4.49
N LEU A 73 0.37 4.63 -3.20
CA LEU A 73 -0.28 5.51 -2.25
C LEU A 73 0.42 6.87 -2.28
N ASP A 74 -0.25 7.83 -2.89
CA ASP A 74 0.26 9.19 -3.14
C ASP A 74 -0.88 10.20 -3.00
N GLU A 75 -0.64 11.33 -2.34
CA GLU A 75 -1.64 12.38 -2.12
C GLU A 75 -2.23 12.98 -3.40
N ARG A 76 -1.54 12.81 -4.54
CA ARG A 76 -2.01 13.23 -5.87
C ARG A 76 -2.89 12.19 -6.56
N GLY A 77 -3.08 11.04 -5.93
CA GLY A 77 -3.89 9.96 -6.46
C GLY A 77 -5.39 10.25 -6.37
N LYS A 78 -6.16 9.29 -6.88
CA LYS A 78 -7.62 9.34 -6.79
C LYS A 78 -8.06 9.04 -5.36
N GLU A 79 -8.91 9.89 -4.80
CA GLU A 79 -9.60 9.64 -3.54
C GLU A 79 -10.83 8.76 -3.76
N PHE A 80 -11.15 7.93 -2.77
CA PHE A 80 -12.32 7.06 -2.75
C PHE A 80 -13.03 7.17 -1.41
N SER A 81 -14.36 7.10 -1.41
CA SER A 81 -15.09 6.66 -0.23
C SER A 81 -14.81 5.17 0.04
N SER A 82 -15.08 4.68 1.25
CA SER A 82 -14.87 3.26 1.56
C SER A 82 -15.69 2.32 0.65
N ARG A 83 -16.90 2.73 0.25
CA ARG A 83 -17.72 1.96 -0.70
C ARG A 83 -17.15 1.97 -2.12
N GLU A 84 -16.67 3.12 -2.59
CA GLU A 84 -16.02 3.20 -3.90
C GLU A 84 -14.74 2.38 -3.94
N PHE A 85 -13.95 2.42 -2.86
CA PHE A 85 -12.74 1.61 -2.75
C PHE A 85 -13.06 0.11 -2.75
N SER A 86 -14.11 -0.31 -2.03
CA SER A 86 -14.61 -1.68 -2.04
C SER A 86 -15.00 -2.13 -3.46
N ASN A 87 -15.78 -1.33 -4.18
CA ASN A 87 -16.17 -1.61 -5.56
C ASN A 87 -14.97 -1.66 -6.50
N TRP A 88 -13.99 -0.80 -6.27
CA TRP A 88 -12.76 -0.78 -7.03
C TRP A 88 -11.94 -2.06 -6.79
N ILE A 89 -11.78 -2.51 -5.54
CA ILE A 89 -11.14 -3.80 -5.18
C ILE A 89 -11.86 -4.95 -5.88
N GLN A 90 -13.20 -5.00 -5.83
CA GLN A 90 -14.00 -6.04 -6.51
C GLN A 90 -13.71 -6.08 -8.02
N LYS A 91 -13.62 -4.91 -8.64
CA LYS A 91 -13.29 -4.80 -10.06
C LYS A 91 -11.89 -5.36 -10.37
N GLN A 92 -10.90 -5.10 -9.51
CA GLN A 92 -9.57 -5.68 -9.68
C GLN A 92 -9.60 -7.21 -9.52
N MET A 93 -10.33 -7.73 -8.53
CA MET A 93 -10.47 -9.18 -8.32
C MET A 93 -11.09 -9.86 -9.54
N ASN A 94 -12.07 -9.23 -10.20
CA ASN A 94 -12.77 -9.76 -11.37
C ASN A 94 -11.99 -9.59 -12.70
N SER A 95 -10.88 -8.85 -12.69
CA SER A 95 -10.11 -8.53 -13.91
C SER A 95 -9.17 -9.64 -14.39
N GLY A 96 -9.09 -10.75 -13.66
CA GLY A 96 -8.15 -11.84 -13.96
C GLY A 96 -6.70 -11.59 -13.53
N ARG A 97 -6.43 -10.45 -12.86
CA ARG A 97 -5.10 -10.14 -12.31
C ARG A 97 -4.72 -11.11 -11.19
N LYS A 98 -3.46 -11.56 -11.21
CA LYS A 98 -2.96 -12.50 -10.20
C LYS A 98 -2.53 -11.79 -8.93
N ARG A 99 -1.89 -10.62 -9.03
CA ARG A 99 -1.37 -9.87 -7.89
C ARG A 99 -1.57 -8.36 -8.06
N LEU A 100 -2.05 -7.74 -7.00
CA LEU A 100 -2.17 -6.30 -6.82
C LEU A 100 -1.11 -5.88 -5.81
N VAL A 101 -0.28 -4.91 -6.16
CA VAL A 101 0.79 -4.40 -5.30
C VAL A 101 0.48 -2.96 -4.92
N LEU A 102 0.17 -2.73 -3.64
CA LEU A 102 0.03 -1.40 -3.05
C LEU A 102 1.39 -0.98 -2.50
N LEU A 103 1.91 0.14 -2.97
CA LEU A 103 3.20 0.69 -2.55
C LEU A 103 3.02 1.87 -1.62
N ILE A 104 3.72 1.81 -0.49
CA ILE A 104 3.91 2.94 0.41
C ILE A 104 5.38 3.35 0.33
N GLY A 105 5.65 4.56 -0.16
CA GLY A 105 6.99 5.10 -0.28
C GLY A 105 7.61 5.48 1.06
N GLY A 106 8.91 5.71 1.05
CA GLY A 106 9.62 6.32 2.16
C GLY A 106 9.26 7.80 2.35
N PRO A 107 9.91 8.49 3.30
CA PRO A 107 9.55 9.85 3.71
C PRO A 107 9.67 10.91 2.60
N PHE A 108 10.39 10.62 1.55
CA PHE A 108 10.64 11.55 0.43
C PHE A 108 9.77 11.26 -0.81
N GLY A 109 8.87 10.27 -0.74
CA GLY A 109 8.04 9.86 -1.87
C GLY A 109 8.78 8.92 -2.83
N PHE A 110 8.28 8.81 -4.05
CA PHE A 110 8.78 7.86 -5.04
C PHE A 110 9.74 8.50 -6.05
N SER A 111 10.60 7.69 -6.64
CA SER A 111 11.41 8.07 -7.80
C SER A 111 10.56 8.15 -9.07
N LYS A 112 11.11 8.81 -10.11
CA LYS A 112 10.47 8.90 -11.42
C LYS A 112 10.17 7.53 -12.01
N ASP A 113 11.12 6.59 -11.92
CA ASP A 113 10.96 5.24 -12.46
C ASP A 113 9.80 4.47 -11.81
N ILE A 114 9.54 4.71 -10.51
CA ILE A 114 8.40 4.13 -9.82
C ILE A 114 7.08 4.72 -10.32
N TYR A 115 7.01 6.04 -10.55
CA TYR A 115 5.82 6.66 -11.16
C TYR A 115 5.56 6.14 -12.57
N GLU A 116 6.61 5.95 -13.38
CA GLU A 116 6.50 5.39 -14.73
C GLU A 116 6.05 3.92 -14.73
N ARG A 117 6.43 3.15 -13.69
CA ARG A 117 6.00 1.76 -13.53
C ARG A 117 4.58 1.61 -13.01
N ALA A 118 4.06 2.60 -12.33
CA ALA A 118 2.77 2.52 -11.67
C ALA A 118 1.61 2.47 -12.67
N ASP A 119 0.67 1.59 -12.39
CA ASP A 119 -0.58 1.48 -13.17
C ASP A 119 -1.67 2.43 -12.65
N SER A 120 -1.59 2.83 -11.38
CA SER A 120 -2.56 3.72 -10.75
C SER A 120 -1.98 4.41 -9.51
N LEU A 121 -2.56 5.56 -9.16
CA LEU A 121 -2.29 6.29 -7.92
C LEU A 121 -3.59 6.40 -7.12
N ILE A 122 -3.51 6.13 -5.80
CA ILE A 122 -4.62 6.26 -4.86
C ILE A 122 -4.20 7.16 -3.71
N ALA A 123 -5.04 8.11 -3.36
CA ALA A 123 -4.89 8.95 -2.17
C ALA A 123 -5.81 8.49 -1.05
N LEU A 124 -5.27 8.37 0.16
CA LEU A 124 -6.07 8.18 1.37
C LEU A 124 -6.80 9.47 1.76
N SER A 125 -6.19 10.61 1.47
CA SER A 125 -6.67 11.95 1.76
C SER A 125 -5.79 12.95 1.01
N LYS A 126 -6.25 14.18 0.89
CA LYS A 126 -5.40 15.32 0.48
C LYS A 126 -4.42 15.77 1.57
N MET A 127 -4.59 15.28 2.78
CA MET A 127 -3.66 15.51 3.90
C MET A 127 -2.53 14.50 3.84
N THR A 128 -1.32 14.93 4.22
CA THR A 128 -0.15 14.06 4.30
C THR A 128 -0.15 13.27 5.60
N PHE A 129 0.11 11.98 5.50
CA PHE A 129 0.33 11.07 6.64
C PHE A 129 1.78 10.64 6.72
N THR A 130 2.24 10.31 7.92
CA THR A 130 3.48 9.54 8.04
C THR A 130 3.32 8.18 7.35
N HIS A 131 4.42 7.60 6.87
CA HIS A 131 4.36 6.28 6.22
C HIS A 131 3.78 5.18 7.14
N GLU A 132 4.03 5.27 8.44
CA GLU A 132 3.47 4.35 9.44
C GLU A 132 1.94 4.47 9.54
N MET A 133 1.43 5.71 9.62
CA MET A 133 -0.01 5.96 9.64
C MET A 133 -0.68 5.58 8.32
N ALA A 134 -0.05 5.89 7.19
CA ALA A 134 -0.56 5.49 5.88
C ALA A 134 -0.70 3.97 5.78
N LYS A 135 0.28 3.22 6.31
CA LYS A 135 0.23 1.76 6.34
C LYS A 135 -0.91 1.24 7.19
N LEU A 136 -1.11 1.77 8.39
CA LEU A 136 -2.22 1.39 9.26
C LEU A 136 -3.57 1.67 8.60
N LEU A 137 -3.75 2.88 8.07
CA LEU A 137 -5.01 3.31 7.46
C LEU A 137 -5.36 2.47 6.22
N ILE A 138 -4.42 2.25 5.31
CA ILE A 138 -4.70 1.44 4.12
C ILE A 138 -4.98 -0.02 4.47
N THR A 139 -4.28 -0.57 5.46
CA THR A 139 -4.53 -1.95 5.92
C THR A 139 -5.96 -2.07 6.48
N GLU A 140 -6.39 -1.11 7.30
CA GLU A 140 -7.78 -1.06 7.79
C GLU A 140 -8.78 -0.91 6.63
N GLN A 141 -8.52 -0.03 5.66
CA GLN A 141 -9.43 0.18 4.53
C GLN A 141 -9.52 -1.05 3.61
N ILE A 142 -8.45 -1.81 3.44
CA ILE A 142 -8.50 -3.10 2.73
C ILE A 142 -9.42 -4.08 3.48
N TYR A 143 -9.26 -4.21 4.79
CA TYR A 143 -10.15 -5.03 5.61
C TYR A 143 -11.63 -4.58 5.47
N ARG A 144 -11.89 -3.28 5.64
CA ARG A 144 -13.24 -2.69 5.50
C ARG A 144 -13.83 -2.97 4.10
N ALA A 145 -13.06 -2.81 3.06
CA ALA A 145 -13.51 -3.09 1.70
C ALA A 145 -13.95 -4.56 1.53
N LEU A 146 -13.18 -5.50 2.08
CA LEU A 146 -13.52 -6.93 2.02
C LEU A 146 -14.77 -7.27 2.83
N THR A 147 -14.97 -6.65 4.00
CA THR A 147 -16.21 -6.84 4.79
C THR A 147 -17.44 -6.27 4.08
N ILE A 148 -17.32 -5.12 3.42
CA ILE A 148 -18.39 -4.55 2.58
C ILE A 148 -18.78 -5.54 1.47
N LEU A 149 -17.79 -6.11 0.77
CA LEU A 149 -18.03 -7.08 -0.30
C LEU A 149 -18.73 -8.35 0.19
N LYS A 150 -18.56 -8.71 1.44
CA LYS A 150 -19.21 -9.87 2.08
C LYS A 150 -20.54 -9.53 2.76
N GLY A 151 -20.94 -8.26 2.80
CA GLY A 151 -22.15 -7.82 3.49
C GLY A 151 -22.07 -7.95 5.01
N GLU A 152 -20.86 -7.88 5.57
CA GLU A 152 -20.65 -8.01 7.02
C GLU A 152 -20.84 -6.66 7.75
N PRO A 153 -21.27 -6.66 9.03
CA PRO A 153 -21.65 -5.46 9.78
C PRO A 153 -20.43 -4.73 10.37
N TYR A 154 -19.37 -4.55 9.63
CA TYR A 154 -18.20 -3.76 10.06
C TYR A 154 -18.29 -2.30 9.59
N HIS A 155 -18.85 -2.09 8.41
CA HIS A 155 -19.07 -0.77 7.85
C HIS A 155 -20.52 -0.33 8.10
N HIS A 156 -20.66 0.86 8.64
CA HIS A 156 -21.95 1.54 8.82
C HIS A 156 -21.92 2.84 8.01
N ASP A 157 -22.99 3.10 7.25
CA ASP A 157 -23.16 4.35 6.49
C ASP A 157 -23.62 5.49 7.41
#